data_8f10aa3313d5c50fc97ae566efec650d
#
_entry.id   8f10aa3313d5c50fc97ae566efec650d
#
_cell.length_a   1.000
_cell.length_b   1.000
_cell.length_c   1.000
_cell.angle_alpha   90.00
_cell.angle_beta   90.00
_cell.angle_gamma   90.00
#
_symmetry.space_group_name_H-M   'P 1'
#
loop_
_entity.id
_entity.type
_entity.pdbx_description
1 polymer ?
#
loop_
_entity_poly.entity_id
_entity_poly.type
_entity_poly.pdbx_seq_one_letter_code
_entity_poly.pdbx_strand_id
1 'polypeptide(L)'
;MRQTYKLNEMKTIVSILLLASLAVQATAQEPVIDRAHMKCLYRYVYTFDTLKNELRDDLLILQIGKEVSKCYSYYTFQSDSLQRTPDGAKVWSELFRRATEKDGIYGDFPHVRMSTYVYKNYPTGQMTITDRISSQGYRYADSLHTQMWTIVDSTREVLGYTCQQATADFRGRHWTAWFATDIPVSDGPWKLGGLPGLILEAYDEGQQHIFTAVGLERVKDEPIIFNQQDDRNRRFEPTNRLDFLRMERRFLMDSNSFIQMETGIDLLGDEPNQVMRYDLLERDY
;
A
#
# COMPACT_ATOMS: atom_id res chain seq x y z
N MET A 1 67.25 -2.39 -4.56
CA MET A 1 66.33 -2.71 -3.44
C MET A 1 65.26 -1.66 -3.18
N ARG A 2 65.42 -0.36 -3.39
CA ARG A 2 64.33 0.66 -3.18
C ARG A 2 63.20 0.69 -4.23
N GLN A 3 63.46 0.23 -5.45
CA GLN A 3 62.43 0.25 -6.50
C GLN A 3 61.40 -0.91 -6.41
N THR A 4 61.80 -2.04 -5.89
CA THR A 4 60.90 -3.21 -5.70
C THR A 4 59.90 -3.03 -4.56
N TYR A 5 60.25 -2.28 -3.52
CA TYR A 5 59.31 -1.95 -2.40
C TYR A 5 58.20 -1.02 -2.84
N LYS A 6 58.47 0.01 -3.65
CA LYS A 6 57.38 0.91 -4.14
C LYS A 6 56.41 0.22 -5.08
N LEU A 7 56.84 -0.77 -5.86
CA LEU A 7 55.97 -1.49 -6.78
C LEU A 7 55.01 -2.43 -6.03
N ASN A 8 55.46 -3.02 -4.93
CA ASN A 8 54.60 -3.89 -4.09
C ASN A 8 53.57 -3.09 -3.29
N GLU A 9 53.91 -1.95 -2.72
CA GLU A 9 52.96 -1.07 -2.04
C GLU A 9 51.88 -0.52 -3.00
N MET A 10 52.27 -0.12 -4.21
CA MET A 10 51.31 0.31 -5.24
C MET A 10 50.35 -0.83 -5.66
N LYS A 11 50.82 -2.06 -5.80
CA LYS A 11 49.96 -3.21 -6.12
C LYS A 11 49.01 -3.53 -4.99
N THR A 12 49.42 -3.39 -3.73
CA THR A 12 48.58 -3.61 -2.55
C THR A 12 47.50 -2.52 -2.43
N ILE A 13 47.84 -1.27 -2.67
CA ILE A 13 46.91 -0.13 -2.65
C ILE A 13 45.88 -0.25 -3.80
N VAL A 14 46.33 -0.63 -5.00
CA VAL A 14 45.44 -0.85 -6.14
C VAL A 14 44.48 -2.04 -5.89
N SER A 15 44.99 -3.13 -5.26
CA SER A 15 44.15 -4.28 -4.89
C SER A 15 43.14 -3.95 -3.81
N ILE A 16 43.47 -3.10 -2.83
CA ILE A 16 42.54 -2.63 -1.79
C ILE A 16 41.51 -1.67 -2.38
N LEU A 17 41.89 -0.81 -3.31
CA LEU A 17 40.95 0.08 -4.02
C LEU A 17 40.02 -0.68 -4.97
N LEU A 18 40.47 -1.76 -5.62
CA LEU A 18 39.63 -2.62 -6.43
C LEU A 18 38.67 -3.47 -5.58
N LEU A 19 39.09 -3.92 -4.40
CA LEU A 19 38.19 -4.61 -3.45
C LEU A 19 37.20 -3.65 -2.81
N ALA A 20 37.55 -2.39 -2.57
CA ALA A 20 36.61 -1.39 -2.08
C ALA A 20 35.59 -0.94 -3.13
N SER A 21 35.95 -0.98 -4.45
CA SER A 21 35.01 -0.67 -5.53
C SER A 21 34.02 -1.81 -5.83
N LEU A 22 34.31 -3.04 -5.42
CA LEU A 22 33.39 -4.19 -5.52
C LEU A 22 32.44 -4.31 -4.31
N ALA A 23 32.67 -3.54 -3.24
CA ALA A 23 31.77 -3.48 -2.07
C ALA A 23 30.67 -2.44 -2.19
N VAL A 24 30.58 -1.70 -3.31
CA VAL A 24 29.57 -0.68 -3.52
C VAL A 24 28.51 -1.22 -4.48
N GLN A 25 27.31 -1.30 -3.95
CA GLN A 25 26.01 -1.57 -4.59
C GLN A 25 25.57 -3.05 -4.69
N ALA A 26 25.61 -3.78 -3.59
CA ALA A 26 24.47 -4.64 -3.32
C ALA A 26 23.33 -3.71 -2.85
N THR A 27 22.62 -3.06 -3.76
CA THR A 27 21.26 -2.64 -3.49
C THR A 27 20.53 -3.91 -3.06
N ALA A 28 20.15 -4.00 -1.80
CA ALA A 28 19.47 -5.18 -1.30
C ALA A 28 18.24 -5.37 -2.17
N GLN A 29 18.30 -6.39 -3.03
CA GLN A 29 17.17 -6.70 -3.91
C GLN A 29 16.00 -7.03 -3.00
N GLU A 30 14.89 -6.32 -3.16
CA GLU A 30 13.67 -6.55 -2.38
C GLU A 30 13.26 -8.03 -2.50
N PRO A 31 12.97 -8.71 -1.39
CA PRO A 31 12.75 -10.14 -1.40
C PRO A 31 11.47 -10.51 -2.15
N VAL A 32 11.58 -11.48 -3.05
CA VAL A 32 10.43 -12.17 -3.63
C VAL A 32 9.92 -13.17 -2.59
N ILE A 33 8.70 -12.93 -2.08
CA ILE A 33 8.11 -13.74 -0.99
C ILE A 33 7.16 -14.82 -1.49
N ASP A 34 6.65 -14.71 -2.73
CA ASP A 34 5.88 -15.71 -3.45
C ASP A 34 5.80 -15.31 -4.94
N ARG A 35 5.07 -16.08 -5.74
CA ARG A 35 4.81 -15.82 -7.16
C ARG A 35 3.32 -15.88 -7.43
N ALA A 36 2.79 -14.79 -7.97
CA ALA A 36 1.38 -14.70 -8.33
C ALA A 36 1.06 -15.56 -9.55
N HIS A 37 -0.07 -16.25 -9.49
CA HIS A 37 -0.69 -16.97 -10.60
C HIS A 37 -1.99 -16.30 -11.06
N MET A 38 -2.51 -15.36 -10.25
CA MET A 38 -3.71 -14.61 -10.54
C MET A 38 -3.61 -13.18 -9.97
N LYS A 39 -4.26 -12.23 -10.63
CA LYS A 39 -4.53 -10.90 -10.10
C LYS A 39 -6.01 -10.58 -10.19
N CYS A 40 -6.52 -9.93 -9.15
CA CYS A 40 -7.84 -9.30 -9.17
C CYS A 40 -7.67 -7.78 -9.04
N LEU A 41 -8.32 -7.04 -9.92
CA LEU A 41 -8.32 -5.59 -9.92
C LEU A 41 -9.63 -5.11 -9.30
N TYR A 42 -9.54 -4.22 -8.32
CA TYR A 42 -10.71 -3.65 -7.64
C TYR A 42 -10.75 -2.15 -7.86
N ARG A 43 -11.88 -1.64 -8.30
CA ARG A 43 -12.23 -0.25 -8.08
C ARG A 43 -12.59 -0.08 -6.62
N TYR A 44 -11.87 0.79 -5.93
CA TYR A 44 -12.15 1.16 -4.54
C TYR A 44 -12.69 2.59 -4.52
N VAL A 45 -13.92 2.77 -4.06
CA VAL A 45 -14.56 4.08 -3.88
C VAL A 45 -14.72 4.32 -2.39
N TYR A 46 -14.35 5.51 -1.94
CA TYR A 46 -14.45 5.87 -0.52
C TYR A 46 -14.84 7.32 -0.31
N THR A 47 -15.51 7.58 0.81
CA THR A 47 -15.82 8.94 1.24
C THR A 47 -14.59 9.59 1.83
N PHE A 48 -14.02 10.55 1.11
CA PHE A 48 -12.84 11.29 1.54
C PHE A 48 -13.15 12.37 2.55
N ASP A 49 -14.21 13.15 2.34
CA ASP A 49 -14.71 14.17 3.27
C ASP A 49 -16.19 13.93 3.54
N THR A 50 -16.50 13.49 4.77
CA THR A 50 -17.89 13.18 5.17
C THR A 50 -18.76 14.43 5.36
N LEU A 51 -18.16 15.64 5.50
CA LEU A 51 -18.90 16.88 5.58
C LEU A 51 -19.40 17.35 4.22
N LYS A 52 -18.57 17.12 3.18
CA LYS A 52 -18.84 17.54 1.80
C LYS A 52 -19.40 16.42 0.94
N ASN A 53 -19.49 15.17 1.48
CA ASN A 53 -19.77 13.95 0.71
C ASN A 53 -18.83 13.81 -0.49
N GLU A 54 -17.57 14.20 -0.32
CA GLU A 54 -16.56 14.07 -1.36
C GLU A 54 -16.13 12.62 -1.49
N LEU A 55 -16.40 12.03 -2.66
CA LEU A 55 -15.97 10.68 -2.99
C LEU A 55 -14.65 10.73 -3.74
N ARG A 56 -13.80 9.76 -3.46
CA ARG A 56 -12.59 9.46 -4.23
C ARG A 56 -12.57 8.01 -4.64
N ASP A 57 -11.79 7.72 -5.67
CA ASP A 57 -11.60 6.35 -6.13
C ASP A 57 -10.12 5.99 -6.23
N ASP A 58 -9.86 4.71 -6.21
CA ASP A 58 -8.55 4.09 -6.39
C ASP A 58 -8.69 2.79 -7.19
N LEU A 59 -7.61 2.34 -7.79
CA LEU A 59 -7.51 1.04 -8.42
C LEU A 59 -6.57 0.17 -7.59
N LEU A 60 -7.13 -0.85 -6.92
CA LEU A 60 -6.34 -1.78 -6.14
C LEU A 60 -6.01 -3.02 -6.96
N ILE A 61 -4.80 -3.53 -6.77
CA ILE A 61 -4.35 -4.80 -7.31
C ILE A 61 -4.19 -5.78 -6.16
N LEU A 62 -4.86 -6.92 -6.26
CA LEU A 62 -4.62 -8.08 -5.43
C LEU A 62 -3.84 -9.12 -6.24
N GLN A 63 -2.55 -9.27 -5.94
CA GLN A 63 -1.72 -10.36 -6.45
C GLN A 63 -1.92 -11.59 -5.56
N ILE A 64 -2.26 -12.74 -6.16
CA ILE A 64 -2.54 -13.98 -5.46
C ILE A 64 -1.48 -15.00 -5.85
N GLY A 65 -0.63 -15.36 -4.90
CA GLY A 65 0.38 -16.41 -5.00
C GLY A 65 -0.14 -17.76 -4.52
N LYS A 66 0.77 -18.68 -4.30
CA LYS A 66 0.43 -20.00 -3.77
C LYS A 66 0.10 -19.94 -2.27
N GLU A 67 0.90 -19.21 -1.51
CA GLU A 67 0.77 -19.11 -0.06
C GLU A 67 0.51 -17.66 0.40
N VAL A 68 1.03 -16.70 -0.34
CA VAL A 68 0.99 -15.29 0.03
C VAL A 68 0.20 -14.49 -1.01
N SER A 69 -0.54 -13.49 -0.55
CA SER A 69 -1.09 -12.47 -1.43
C SER A 69 -0.66 -11.06 -1.02
N LYS A 70 -0.74 -10.14 -1.98
CA LYS A 70 -0.40 -8.72 -1.78
C LYS A 70 -1.48 -7.85 -2.38
N CYS A 71 -2.07 -6.96 -1.57
CA CYS A 71 -3.03 -5.95 -2.01
C CYS A 71 -2.43 -4.55 -1.88
N TYR A 72 -2.55 -3.74 -2.92
CA TYR A 72 -1.96 -2.40 -2.99
C TYR A 72 -2.64 -1.52 -4.04
N SER A 73 -2.49 -0.19 -3.91
CA SER A 73 -2.94 0.77 -4.93
C SER A 73 -2.02 0.75 -6.15
N TYR A 74 -2.61 0.64 -7.34
CA TYR A 74 -1.89 0.73 -8.60
C TYR A 74 -1.20 2.09 -8.77
N TYR A 75 -1.90 3.18 -8.47
CA TYR A 75 -1.36 4.54 -8.63
C TYR A 75 -0.23 4.82 -7.65
N THR A 76 -0.40 4.42 -6.38
CA THR A 76 0.68 4.54 -5.38
C THR A 76 1.89 3.71 -5.78
N PHE A 77 1.68 2.48 -6.26
CA PHE A 77 2.76 1.63 -6.75
C PHE A 77 3.53 2.27 -7.91
N GLN A 78 2.84 2.91 -8.86
CA GLN A 78 3.50 3.64 -9.95
C GLN A 78 4.34 4.80 -9.42
N SER A 79 3.79 5.62 -8.51
CA SER A 79 4.50 6.73 -7.88
C SER A 79 5.74 6.25 -7.12
N ASP A 80 5.58 5.25 -6.26
CA ASP A 80 6.66 4.67 -5.44
C ASP A 80 7.75 4.06 -6.33
N SER A 81 7.37 3.35 -7.38
CA SER A 81 8.31 2.74 -8.34
C SER A 81 9.12 3.79 -9.07
N LEU A 82 8.47 4.87 -9.51
CA LEU A 82 9.15 5.98 -10.15
C LEU A 82 10.16 6.65 -9.19
N GLN A 83 9.74 6.96 -7.97
CA GLN A 83 10.57 7.67 -7.00
C GLN A 83 11.80 6.87 -6.55
N ARG A 84 11.74 5.54 -6.59
CA ARG A 84 12.88 4.65 -6.28
C ARG A 84 13.95 4.60 -7.37
N THR A 85 13.68 5.11 -8.57
CA THR A 85 14.71 5.21 -9.62
C THR A 85 15.74 6.31 -9.30
N PRO A 86 16.98 6.23 -9.79
CA PRO A 86 18.03 7.20 -9.47
C PRO A 86 17.65 8.66 -9.70
N ASP A 87 16.89 8.95 -10.77
CA ASP A 87 16.39 10.29 -11.10
C ASP A 87 14.92 10.49 -10.78
N GLY A 88 14.29 9.52 -10.11
CA GLY A 88 12.83 9.44 -9.97
C GLY A 88 12.22 10.62 -9.24
N ALA A 89 12.83 11.09 -8.18
CA ALA A 89 12.36 12.26 -7.44
C ALA A 89 12.36 13.53 -8.32
N LYS A 90 13.38 13.70 -9.19
CA LYS A 90 13.44 14.81 -10.13
C LYS A 90 12.38 14.69 -11.22
N VAL A 91 12.23 13.49 -11.79
CA VAL A 91 11.20 13.22 -12.81
C VAL A 91 9.81 13.43 -12.22
N TRP A 92 9.54 12.93 -11.03
CA TRP A 92 8.26 13.10 -10.34
C TRP A 92 7.97 14.58 -10.08
N SER A 93 8.95 15.35 -9.58
CA SER A 93 8.81 16.79 -9.34
C SER A 93 8.50 17.57 -10.61
N GLU A 94 9.12 17.19 -11.73
CA GLU A 94 8.87 17.83 -13.02
C GLU A 94 7.48 17.50 -13.57
N LEU A 95 7.04 16.25 -13.44
CA LEU A 95 5.67 15.85 -13.80
C LEU A 95 4.63 16.59 -12.97
N PHE A 96 4.86 16.69 -11.65
CA PHE A 96 4.01 17.45 -10.74
C PHE A 96 3.94 18.92 -11.15
N ARG A 97 5.09 19.58 -11.38
CA ARG A 97 5.14 20.99 -11.81
C ARG A 97 4.35 21.22 -13.09
N ARG A 98 4.53 20.38 -14.11
CA ARG A 98 3.81 20.49 -15.39
C ARG A 98 2.31 20.30 -15.21
N ALA A 99 1.90 19.35 -14.41
CA ALA A 99 0.49 19.09 -14.13
C ALA A 99 -0.15 20.26 -13.41
N THR A 100 0.52 20.81 -12.38
CA THR A 100 -0.01 21.95 -11.62
C THR A 100 -0.07 23.24 -12.44
N GLU A 101 0.86 23.46 -13.35
CA GLU A 101 0.84 24.63 -14.24
C GLU A 101 -0.29 24.56 -15.27
N LYS A 102 -0.65 23.36 -15.75
CA LYS A 102 -1.64 23.15 -16.79
C LYS A 102 -3.05 22.91 -16.25
N ASP A 103 -3.18 21.98 -15.32
CA ASP A 103 -4.46 21.41 -14.89
C ASP A 103 -4.67 21.51 -13.37
N GLY A 104 -3.81 22.24 -12.66
CA GLY A 104 -3.79 22.32 -11.20
C GLY A 104 -3.29 21.03 -10.56
N ILE A 105 -3.59 20.81 -9.27
CA ILE A 105 -3.13 19.63 -8.51
C ILE A 105 -3.76 18.31 -8.97
N TYR A 106 -4.72 18.35 -9.88
CA TYR A 106 -5.40 17.17 -10.45
C TYR A 106 -4.89 16.81 -11.84
N GLY A 107 -3.77 17.40 -12.28
CA GLY A 107 -3.16 17.10 -13.56
C GLY A 107 -2.70 15.66 -13.71
N ASP A 108 -2.37 15.27 -14.95
CA ASP A 108 -1.94 13.90 -15.28
C ASP A 108 -0.51 13.62 -14.82
N PHE A 109 -0.37 13.15 -13.59
CA PHE A 109 0.89 12.65 -13.04
C PHE A 109 0.61 11.50 -12.04
N PRO A 110 1.62 10.68 -11.68
CA PRO A 110 1.44 9.59 -10.72
C PRO A 110 1.05 10.12 -9.33
N HIS A 111 -0.23 10.02 -9.01
CA HIS A 111 -0.76 10.39 -7.69
C HIS A 111 -0.59 9.25 -6.70
N VAL A 112 -0.20 9.59 -5.48
CA VAL A 112 -0.37 8.69 -4.35
C VAL A 112 -1.86 8.64 -3.99
N ARG A 113 -2.40 7.41 -3.92
CA ARG A 113 -3.76 7.11 -3.46
C ARG A 113 -3.67 6.43 -2.10
N MET A 114 -4.30 5.28 -1.92
CA MET A 114 -4.13 4.47 -0.73
C MET A 114 -2.65 4.04 -0.60
N SER A 115 -1.98 4.47 0.46
CA SER A 115 -0.55 4.17 0.71
C SER A 115 -0.31 2.80 1.31
N THR A 116 -1.37 2.15 1.75
CA THR A 116 -1.33 0.85 2.42
C THR A 116 -0.96 -0.27 1.45
N TYR A 117 0.08 -1.05 1.78
CA TYR A 117 0.35 -2.36 1.20
C TYR A 117 0.02 -3.43 2.22
N VAL A 118 -0.82 -4.39 1.86
CA VAL A 118 -1.22 -5.51 2.72
C VAL A 118 -0.62 -6.80 2.17
N TYR A 119 0.24 -7.43 2.95
CA TYR A 119 0.84 -8.73 2.66
C TYR A 119 0.16 -9.77 3.54
N LYS A 120 -0.71 -10.59 2.95
CA LYS A 120 -1.48 -11.61 3.68
C LYS A 120 -0.70 -12.92 3.74
N ASN A 121 -0.78 -13.59 4.88
CA ASN A 121 -0.04 -14.80 5.19
C ASN A 121 1.49 -14.63 5.13
N TYR A 122 1.96 -13.42 5.41
CA TYR A 122 3.39 -13.10 5.50
C TYR A 122 3.68 -12.24 6.76
N PRO A 123 4.35 -12.82 7.77
CA PRO A 123 4.73 -14.24 7.92
C PRO A 123 3.50 -15.15 7.96
N THR A 124 3.71 -16.46 7.80
CA THR A 124 2.63 -17.45 7.81
C THR A 124 1.67 -17.26 9.00
N GLY A 125 0.36 -17.23 8.72
CA GLY A 125 -0.69 -17.03 9.70
C GLY A 125 -0.94 -15.57 10.11
N GLN A 126 -0.21 -14.62 9.54
CA GLN A 126 -0.32 -13.19 9.86
C GLN A 126 -0.44 -12.34 8.59
N MET A 127 -0.79 -11.08 8.78
CA MET A 127 -0.63 -10.04 7.77
C MET A 127 0.49 -9.09 8.20
N THR A 128 1.34 -8.69 7.26
CA THR A 128 2.21 -7.52 7.41
C THR A 128 1.60 -6.37 6.63
N ILE A 129 1.52 -5.22 7.25
CA ILE A 129 1.05 -3.99 6.64
C ILE A 129 2.20 -2.98 6.62
N THR A 130 2.42 -2.37 5.46
CA THR A 130 3.24 -1.16 5.37
C THR A 130 2.38 -0.01 4.90
N ASP A 131 2.54 1.13 5.53
CA ASP A 131 1.77 2.33 5.24
C ASP A 131 2.59 3.57 5.58
N ARG A 132 2.05 4.76 5.32
CA ARG A 132 2.73 6.01 5.67
C ARG A 132 1.77 7.04 6.25
N ILE A 133 2.29 7.84 7.15
CA ILE A 133 1.65 9.03 7.67
C ILE A 133 2.58 10.19 7.34
N SER A 134 2.07 11.20 6.63
CA SER A 134 2.92 12.30 6.13
C SER A 134 4.12 11.76 5.32
N SER A 135 5.32 12.02 5.77
CA SER A 135 6.56 11.61 5.11
C SER A 135 7.16 10.33 5.68
N GLN A 136 6.64 9.77 6.77
CA GLN A 136 7.21 8.64 7.47
C GLN A 136 6.48 7.34 7.14
N GLY A 137 7.25 6.30 6.74
CA GLY A 137 6.75 4.95 6.51
C GLY A 137 6.72 4.12 7.79
N TYR A 138 5.64 3.38 8.01
CA TYR A 138 5.42 2.50 9.16
C TYR A 138 5.14 1.07 8.73
N ARG A 139 5.48 0.10 9.59
CA ARG A 139 5.18 -1.31 9.41
C ARG A 139 4.60 -1.90 10.68
N TYR A 140 3.49 -2.62 10.55
CA TYR A 140 2.88 -3.34 11.66
C TYR A 140 2.33 -4.71 11.22
N ALA A 141 2.14 -5.59 12.19
CA ALA A 141 1.49 -6.88 12.00
C ALA A 141 0.00 -6.78 12.34
N ASP A 142 -0.80 -7.61 11.67
CA ASP A 142 -2.22 -7.79 11.95
C ASP A 142 -2.61 -9.27 11.84
N SER A 143 -3.73 -9.65 12.44
CA SER A 143 -4.20 -11.03 12.41
C SER A 143 -4.86 -11.36 11.08
N LEU A 144 -4.52 -12.52 10.52
CA LEU A 144 -5.09 -13.01 9.27
C LEU A 144 -6.49 -13.62 9.52
N HIS A 145 -7.45 -13.32 8.65
CA HIS A 145 -8.81 -13.92 8.60
C HIS A 145 -9.54 -13.94 9.94
N THR A 146 -9.62 -12.78 10.59
CA THR A 146 -10.35 -12.65 11.86
C THR A 146 -11.83 -12.29 11.67
N GLN A 147 -12.29 -12.19 10.41
CA GLN A 147 -13.69 -11.93 10.08
C GLN A 147 -14.53 -13.18 10.38
N MET A 148 -15.56 -13.02 11.22
CA MET A 148 -16.55 -14.05 11.49
C MET A 148 -17.72 -13.89 10.52
N TRP A 149 -17.57 -14.47 9.32
CA TRP A 149 -18.56 -14.35 8.27
C TRP A 149 -19.83 -15.16 8.55
N THR A 150 -20.97 -14.52 8.38
CA THR A 150 -22.29 -15.17 8.30
C THR A 150 -22.70 -15.21 6.82
N ILE A 151 -22.80 -16.41 6.27
CA ILE A 151 -23.26 -16.59 4.88
C ILE A 151 -24.78 -16.41 4.83
N VAL A 152 -25.24 -15.60 3.88
CA VAL A 152 -26.65 -15.27 3.68
C VAL A 152 -27.16 -16.01 2.43
N ASP A 153 -28.40 -16.50 2.46
CA ASP A 153 -29.04 -17.14 1.31
C ASP A 153 -29.51 -16.08 0.30
N SER A 154 -28.52 -15.45 -0.34
CA SER A 154 -28.71 -14.45 -1.38
C SER A 154 -27.59 -14.56 -2.40
N THR A 155 -27.93 -14.50 -3.67
CA THR A 155 -27.00 -14.57 -4.79
C THR A 155 -27.19 -13.43 -5.77
N ARG A 156 -26.12 -13.03 -6.43
CA ARG A 156 -26.13 -12.11 -7.58
C ARG A 156 -24.92 -12.33 -8.49
N GLU A 157 -24.96 -11.75 -9.66
CA GLU A 157 -23.78 -11.72 -10.53
C GLU A 157 -22.88 -10.53 -10.24
N VAL A 158 -21.57 -10.80 -10.14
CA VAL A 158 -20.49 -9.80 -10.11
C VAL A 158 -19.39 -10.24 -11.07
N LEU A 159 -19.03 -9.38 -12.00
CA LEU A 159 -18.00 -9.65 -13.03
C LEU A 159 -18.26 -10.97 -13.82
N GLY A 160 -19.56 -11.32 -14.03
CA GLY A 160 -19.96 -12.53 -14.73
C GLY A 160 -19.86 -13.82 -13.91
N TYR A 161 -19.60 -13.73 -12.60
CA TYR A 161 -19.60 -14.87 -11.67
C TYR A 161 -20.83 -14.82 -10.76
N THR A 162 -21.42 -15.97 -10.50
CA THR A 162 -22.44 -16.09 -9.46
C THR A 162 -21.76 -15.97 -8.09
N CYS A 163 -22.13 -14.93 -7.35
CA CYS A 163 -21.60 -14.65 -6.02
C CYS A 163 -22.65 -14.89 -4.96
N GLN A 164 -22.23 -15.46 -3.84
CA GLN A 164 -23.02 -15.60 -2.62
C GLN A 164 -22.70 -14.45 -1.67
N GLN A 165 -23.72 -14.01 -0.92
CA GLN A 165 -23.58 -12.95 0.08
C GLN A 165 -23.08 -13.49 1.41
N ALA A 166 -22.22 -12.71 2.07
CA ALA A 166 -21.84 -12.90 3.48
C ALA A 166 -21.74 -11.56 4.18
N THR A 167 -21.97 -11.55 5.50
CA THR A 167 -21.81 -10.36 6.35
C THR A 167 -20.88 -10.65 7.54
N ALA A 168 -20.16 -9.64 8.00
CA ALA A 168 -19.32 -9.74 9.19
C ALA A 168 -19.07 -8.36 9.81
N ASP A 169 -18.93 -8.34 11.13
CA ASP A 169 -18.33 -7.19 11.82
C ASP A 169 -16.80 -7.30 11.79
N PHE A 170 -16.16 -6.30 11.26
CA PHE A 170 -14.70 -6.29 11.17
C PHE A 170 -14.16 -4.86 11.19
N ARG A 171 -13.19 -4.60 12.06
CA ARG A 171 -12.51 -3.31 12.21
C ARG A 171 -13.46 -2.13 12.43
N GLY A 172 -14.49 -2.35 13.28
CA GLY A 172 -15.47 -1.32 13.65
C GLY A 172 -16.48 -0.98 12.56
N ARG A 173 -16.62 -1.83 11.54
CA ARG A 173 -17.60 -1.71 10.45
C ARG A 173 -18.38 -3.00 10.27
N HIS A 174 -19.63 -2.89 9.88
CA HIS A 174 -20.42 -4.01 9.39
C HIS A 174 -20.25 -4.13 7.88
N TRP A 175 -19.63 -5.23 7.45
CA TRP A 175 -19.31 -5.50 6.03
C TRP A 175 -20.32 -6.42 5.40
N THR A 176 -20.70 -6.13 4.17
CA THR A 176 -21.34 -7.05 3.24
C THR A 176 -20.33 -7.42 2.17
N ALA A 177 -20.13 -8.72 1.94
CA ALA A 177 -19.23 -9.25 0.90
C ALA A 177 -20.02 -10.16 -0.05
N TRP A 178 -19.63 -10.13 -1.33
CA TRP A 178 -20.09 -11.01 -2.37
C TRP A 178 -18.92 -11.81 -2.91
N PHE A 179 -18.93 -13.11 -2.72
CA PHE A 179 -17.82 -13.99 -3.05
C PHE A 179 -18.21 -15.06 -4.05
N ALA A 180 -17.32 -15.38 -4.98
CA ALA A 180 -17.50 -16.38 -6.02
C ALA A 180 -16.86 -17.71 -5.61
N THR A 181 -17.69 -18.74 -5.39
CA THR A 181 -17.21 -20.11 -5.07
C THR A 181 -16.52 -20.77 -6.27
N ASP A 182 -16.84 -20.34 -7.49
CA ASP A 182 -16.19 -20.81 -8.72
C ASP A 182 -14.72 -20.37 -8.82
N ILE A 183 -14.31 -19.41 -7.98
CA ILE A 183 -12.93 -18.99 -7.81
C ILE A 183 -12.48 -19.41 -6.41
N PRO A 184 -11.97 -20.65 -6.22
CA PRO A 184 -11.72 -21.24 -4.90
C PRO A 184 -10.45 -20.67 -4.24
N VAL A 185 -10.44 -19.34 -4.05
CA VAL A 185 -9.38 -18.56 -3.42
C VAL A 185 -9.99 -17.81 -2.25
N SER A 186 -9.56 -18.14 -1.03
CA SER A 186 -10.07 -17.53 0.21
C SER A 186 -9.42 -16.17 0.46
N ASP A 187 -9.65 -15.22 -0.44
CA ASP A 187 -9.02 -13.90 -0.42
C ASP A 187 -9.98 -12.78 -0.86
N GLY A 188 -9.53 -11.54 -0.80
CA GLY A 188 -10.31 -10.36 -1.18
C GLY A 188 -9.52 -9.06 -1.12
N PRO A 189 -10.15 -7.91 -1.37
CA PRO A 189 -9.48 -6.60 -1.34
C PRO A 189 -9.07 -6.23 0.09
N TRP A 190 -8.06 -5.40 0.20
CA TRP A 190 -7.52 -4.88 1.45
C TRP A 190 -7.23 -6.02 2.45
N LYS A 191 -7.77 -5.98 3.69
CA LYS A 191 -7.61 -7.01 4.73
C LYS A 191 -8.73 -8.05 4.73
N LEU A 192 -9.69 -7.95 3.80
CA LEU A 192 -10.81 -8.88 3.72
C LEU A 192 -10.38 -10.23 3.13
N GLY A 193 -11.01 -11.31 3.60
CA GLY A 193 -10.74 -12.68 3.16
C GLY A 193 -11.43 -13.70 4.07
N GLY A 194 -11.09 -14.99 3.93
CA GLY A 194 -11.61 -16.04 4.81
C GLY A 194 -12.93 -16.67 4.37
N LEU A 195 -13.52 -16.25 3.26
CA LEU A 195 -14.68 -16.89 2.64
C LEU A 195 -14.25 -18.05 1.72
N PRO A 196 -15.13 -19.04 1.43
CA PRO A 196 -14.79 -20.18 0.58
C PRO A 196 -14.83 -19.81 -0.92
N GLY A 197 -14.27 -18.66 -1.29
CA GLY A 197 -14.20 -18.12 -2.64
C GLY A 197 -13.70 -16.69 -2.63
N LEU A 198 -13.26 -16.20 -3.80
CA LEU A 198 -12.73 -14.83 -3.94
C LEU A 198 -13.85 -13.80 -3.73
N ILE A 199 -13.60 -12.85 -2.84
CA ILE A 199 -14.50 -11.72 -2.63
C ILE A 199 -14.39 -10.80 -3.85
N LEU A 200 -15.46 -10.71 -4.66
CA LEU A 200 -15.50 -9.85 -5.83
C LEU A 200 -16.09 -8.47 -5.54
N GLU A 201 -16.90 -8.34 -4.50
CA GLU A 201 -17.38 -7.06 -4.03
C GLU A 201 -17.49 -7.06 -2.52
N ALA A 202 -17.15 -5.94 -1.90
CA ALA A 202 -17.40 -5.72 -0.47
C ALA A 202 -17.67 -4.23 -0.22
N TYR A 203 -18.59 -3.97 0.72
CA TYR A 203 -18.88 -2.61 1.16
C TYR A 203 -19.32 -2.61 2.62
N ASP A 204 -19.07 -1.51 3.31
CA ASP A 204 -19.58 -1.30 4.66
C ASP A 204 -21.05 -0.83 4.64
N GLU A 205 -21.76 -0.96 5.75
CA GLU A 205 -23.19 -0.64 5.87
C GLU A 205 -23.53 0.79 5.38
N GLY A 206 -22.64 1.75 5.64
CA GLY A 206 -22.79 3.15 5.19
C GLY A 206 -22.39 3.38 3.75
N GLN A 207 -21.88 2.36 3.04
CA GLN A 207 -21.29 2.47 1.70
C GLN A 207 -20.21 3.57 1.60
N GLN A 208 -19.51 3.81 2.70
CA GLN A 208 -18.43 4.77 2.77
C GLN A 208 -17.12 4.22 2.21
N HIS A 209 -17.03 2.89 2.15
CA HIS A 209 -15.94 2.15 1.53
C HIS A 209 -16.51 1.01 0.68
N ILE A 210 -16.29 1.07 -0.62
CA ILE A 210 -16.81 0.10 -1.59
C ILE A 210 -15.67 -0.43 -2.43
N PHE A 211 -15.47 -1.74 -2.41
CA PHE A 211 -14.54 -2.47 -3.28
C PHE A 211 -15.35 -3.27 -4.30
N THR A 212 -15.10 -3.06 -5.58
CA THR A 212 -15.77 -3.81 -6.66
C THR A 212 -14.73 -4.34 -7.63
N ALA A 213 -14.68 -5.66 -7.84
CA ALA A 213 -13.82 -6.27 -8.84
C ALA A 213 -14.19 -5.78 -10.24
N VAL A 214 -13.20 -5.28 -10.96
CA VAL A 214 -13.34 -4.77 -12.33
C VAL A 214 -12.52 -5.57 -13.35
N GLY A 215 -11.68 -6.49 -12.87
CA GLY A 215 -10.88 -7.36 -13.73
C GLY A 215 -10.30 -8.53 -12.97
N LEU A 216 -10.20 -9.67 -13.65
CA LEU A 216 -9.52 -10.87 -13.17
C LEU A 216 -8.56 -11.34 -14.24
N GLU A 217 -7.31 -11.50 -13.89
CA GLU A 217 -6.23 -11.83 -14.81
C GLU A 217 -5.44 -13.04 -14.31
N ARG A 218 -5.24 -14.03 -15.20
CA ARG A 218 -4.27 -15.10 -14.95
C ARG A 218 -2.88 -14.60 -15.35
N VAL A 219 -1.94 -14.68 -14.43
CA VAL A 219 -0.54 -14.31 -14.64
C VAL A 219 0.36 -15.55 -14.51
N LYS A 220 1.55 -15.46 -15.08
CA LYS A 220 2.50 -16.58 -15.01
C LYS A 220 3.71 -16.13 -14.19
N ASP A 221 3.84 -16.71 -13.00
CA ASP A 221 5.02 -16.55 -12.14
C ASP A 221 5.43 -15.08 -11.88
N GLU A 222 4.44 -14.16 -11.77
CA GLU A 222 4.72 -12.77 -11.46
C GLU A 222 5.23 -12.64 -10.01
N PRO A 223 6.39 -12.02 -9.76
CA PRO A 223 6.94 -11.99 -8.41
C PRO A 223 6.08 -11.13 -7.47
N ILE A 224 5.77 -11.68 -6.30
CA ILE A 224 5.23 -10.92 -5.17
C ILE A 224 6.42 -10.43 -4.35
N ILE A 225 6.64 -9.12 -4.40
CA ILE A 225 7.80 -8.48 -3.77
C ILE A 225 7.37 -7.86 -2.45
N PHE A 226 8.11 -8.15 -1.38
CA PHE A 226 7.95 -7.50 -0.09
C PHE A 226 8.80 -6.23 -0.05
N ASN A 227 8.17 -5.06 0.03
CA ASN A 227 8.86 -3.78 0.13
C ASN A 227 9.43 -3.62 1.54
N GLN A 228 10.75 -3.67 1.69
CA GLN A 228 11.45 -3.46 2.97
C GLN A 228 11.67 -1.98 3.30
N GLN A 229 11.57 -1.14 2.29
CA GLN A 229 11.79 0.30 2.37
C GLN A 229 10.63 1.06 1.72
N ASP A 230 10.45 2.29 2.14
CA ASP A 230 9.47 3.21 1.56
C ASP A 230 9.95 3.74 0.17
N ASP A 231 9.15 4.62 -0.43
CA ASP A 231 9.43 5.26 -1.72
C ASP A 231 10.71 6.12 -1.74
N ARG A 232 11.22 6.47 -0.56
CA ARG A 232 12.48 7.23 -0.37
C ARG A 232 13.66 6.36 0.07
N ASN A 233 13.55 5.04 -0.09
CA ASN A 233 14.56 4.05 0.33
C ASN A 233 14.88 4.09 1.84
N ARG A 234 13.94 4.49 2.69
CA ARG A 234 14.08 4.47 4.13
C ARG A 234 13.38 3.24 4.70
N ARG A 235 13.93 2.68 5.76
CA ARG A 235 13.30 1.56 6.46
C ARG A 235 11.99 2.00 7.12
N PHE A 236 10.97 1.15 7.04
CA PHE A 236 9.73 1.36 7.76
C PHE A 236 9.96 1.30 9.28
N GLU A 237 9.40 2.25 10.01
CA GLU A 237 9.39 2.21 11.47
C GLU A 237 8.41 1.15 11.96
N PRO A 238 8.85 0.26 12.87
CA PRO A 238 7.96 -0.73 13.46
C PRO A 238 6.98 -0.05 14.42
N THR A 239 5.71 -0.43 14.33
CA THR A 239 4.66 0.02 15.23
C THR A 239 3.64 -1.10 15.45
N ASN A 240 2.59 -0.86 16.19
CA ASN A 240 1.42 -1.73 16.25
C ASN A 240 0.23 -1.05 15.58
N ARG A 241 -0.78 -1.85 15.22
CA ARG A 241 -1.95 -1.39 14.49
C ARG A 241 -2.67 -0.22 15.19
N LEU A 242 -2.91 -0.32 16.49
CA LEU A 242 -3.70 0.69 17.20
C LEU A 242 -2.95 2.01 17.32
N ASP A 243 -1.65 1.98 17.55
CA ASP A 243 -0.85 3.21 17.61
C ASP A 243 -0.74 3.86 16.22
N PHE A 244 -0.61 3.05 15.15
CA PHE A 244 -0.65 3.56 13.79
C PHE A 244 -1.97 4.29 13.50
N LEU A 245 -3.11 3.67 13.77
CA LEU A 245 -4.44 4.27 13.53
C LEU A 245 -4.68 5.54 14.35
N ARG A 246 -4.20 5.58 15.59
CA ARG A 246 -4.27 6.81 16.42
C ARG A 246 -3.42 7.95 15.85
N MET A 247 -2.21 7.63 15.37
CA MET A 247 -1.35 8.60 14.70
C MET A 247 -1.97 9.09 13.38
N GLU A 248 -2.48 8.15 12.55
CA GLU A 248 -3.16 8.47 11.30
C GLU A 248 -4.36 9.39 11.54
N ARG A 249 -5.23 9.05 12.48
CA ARG A 249 -6.35 9.91 12.88
C ARG A 249 -5.89 11.30 13.29
N ARG A 250 -4.86 11.38 14.13
CA ARG A 250 -4.31 12.66 14.58
C ARG A 250 -3.80 13.51 13.42
N PHE A 251 -3.07 12.88 12.51
CA PHE A 251 -2.60 13.55 11.29
C PHE A 251 -3.76 14.06 10.42
N LEU A 252 -4.78 13.24 10.22
CA LEU A 252 -5.94 13.60 9.41
C LEU A 252 -6.80 14.71 10.05
N MET A 253 -6.87 14.75 11.37
CA MET A 253 -7.63 15.80 12.08
C MET A 253 -6.92 17.15 12.07
N ASP A 254 -5.59 17.18 12.11
CA ASP A 254 -4.79 18.39 12.16
C ASP A 254 -3.40 18.13 11.53
N SER A 255 -3.37 18.07 10.20
CA SER A 255 -2.14 17.78 9.45
C SER A 255 -1.08 18.86 9.61
N ASN A 256 -1.47 20.14 9.74
CA ASN A 256 -0.52 21.24 9.91
C ASN A 256 0.21 21.15 11.24
N SER A 257 -0.51 21.03 12.35
CA SER A 257 0.11 20.88 13.67
C SER A 257 0.95 19.58 13.76
N PHE A 258 0.52 18.50 13.11
CA PHE A 258 1.30 17.27 13.07
C PHE A 258 2.63 17.47 12.31
N ILE A 259 2.59 18.08 11.11
CA ILE A 259 3.78 18.36 10.32
C ILE A 259 4.70 19.36 11.02
N GLN A 260 4.15 20.40 11.62
CA GLN A 260 4.91 21.38 12.40
C GLN A 260 5.65 20.73 13.57
N MET A 261 5.00 19.80 14.28
CA MET A 261 5.64 19.04 15.37
C MET A 261 6.76 18.14 14.87
N GLU A 262 6.61 17.49 13.70
CA GLU A 262 7.62 16.60 13.13
C GLU A 262 8.80 17.34 12.49
N THR A 263 8.53 18.45 11.79
CA THR A 263 9.50 19.11 10.92
C THR A 263 9.88 20.51 11.37
N GLY A 264 9.12 21.12 12.28
CA GLY A 264 9.23 22.54 12.65
C GLY A 264 8.66 23.50 11.60
N ILE A 265 8.07 23.00 10.52
CA ILE A 265 7.52 23.82 9.42
C ILE A 265 6.03 24.04 9.65
N ASP A 266 5.62 25.29 9.75
CA ASP A 266 4.22 25.70 9.73
C ASP A 266 3.79 25.94 8.26
N LEU A 267 2.87 25.13 7.75
CA LEU A 267 2.41 25.20 6.37
C LEU A 267 1.31 26.25 6.15
N LEU A 268 0.58 26.60 7.21
CA LEU A 268 -0.58 27.50 7.12
C LEU A 268 -0.26 28.93 7.58
N GLY A 269 0.74 29.12 8.47
CA GLY A 269 0.97 30.41 9.10
C GLY A 269 -0.30 30.89 9.83
N ASP A 270 -0.83 32.05 9.44
CA ASP A 270 -2.05 32.60 10.01
C ASP A 270 -3.36 32.10 9.37
N GLU A 271 -3.27 31.24 8.35
CA GLU A 271 -4.45 30.68 7.69
C GLU A 271 -5.15 29.62 8.59
N PRO A 272 -6.48 29.65 8.68
CA PRO A 272 -7.21 28.69 9.50
C PRO A 272 -7.09 27.27 8.93
N ASN A 273 -6.91 26.29 9.82
CA ASN A 273 -6.98 24.89 9.45
C ASN A 273 -8.33 24.55 8.80
N GLN A 274 -8.28 23.90 7.64
CA GLN A 274 -9.50 23.36 7.03
C GLN A 274 -9.94 22.13 7.80
N VAL A 275 -11.11 22.19 8.42
CA VAL A 275 -11.70 21.04 9.08
C VAL A 275 -12.22 20.10 8.00
N MET A 276 -11.57 18.96 7.85
CA MET A 276 -12.08 17.82 7.07
C MET A 276 -12.53 16.74 8.04
N ARG A 277 -13.63 16.05 7.74
CA ARG A 277 -13.99 14.83 8.46
C ARG A 277 -13.61 13.64 7.62
N TYR A 278 -12.65 12.91 8.13
CA TYR A 278 -12.23 11.64 7.58
C TYR A 278 -13.03 10.51 8.19
N ASP A 279 -13.32 9.53 7.37
CA ASP A 279 -13.84 8.26 7.82
C ASP A 279 -12.76 7.20 7.59
N LEU A 280 -12.03 6.90 8.65
CA LEU A 280 -10.97 5.89 8.57
C LEU A 280 -11.56 4.53 8.22
N LEU A 281 -10.86 3.77 7.38
CA LEU A 281 -11.27 2.43 6.96
C LEU A 281 -11.40 1.46 8.16
N GLU A 282 -10.59 1.66 9.19
CA GLU A 282 -10.72 0.98 10.49
C GLU A 282 -11.20 1.97 11.56
N ARG A 283 -12.19 1.58 12.37
CA ARG A 283 -12.79 2.43 13.41
C ARG A 283 -12.59 1.90 14.84
N ASP A 284 -11.97 0.73 15.01
CA ASP A 284 -11.79 0.04 16.28
C ASP A 284 -10.45 0.38 16.98
N TYR A 285 -10.13 1.67 17.13
CA TYR A 285 -8.88 2.19 17.70
C TYR A 285 -9.07 3.07 18.93
#